data_25caad6b97e16618552de798c66f9e9f
#
_entry.id   25caad6b97e16618552de798c66f9e9f
#
_cell.length_a   1.000
_cell.length_b   1.000
_cell.length_c   1.000
_cell.angle_alpha   90.00
_cell.angle_beta   90.00
_cell.angle_gamma   90.00
#
_symmetry.space_group_name_H-M   'P 1'
#
loop_
_entity.id
_entity.type
_entity.pdbx_description
1 polymer ?
#
loop_
_entity_poly.entity_id
_entity_poly.type
_entity_poly.pdbx_seq_one_letter_code
_entity_poly.pdbx_strand_id
1 'polypeptide(L)'
;DKYKLLKRLDKEAKEDVQKLLSYEEDQIGSCMTNNYIVVRNDVTIREAMSTLVKQAGEHDNIQTLYVIDENGIFAGAIDLKDLIIAREHDNLQDIISSSYPYVYEHEKISECMEILTDYEEDSIPVLTQDKKIAGILTSSDIVELVDDEMGDDYAKLAGLTEEEDLNEPTIVSMKKRLPWLIALLFLGMAVSSVVGMFESIVAVLPIVICFQSLVLDMA
;
A
#
# COMPACT_ATOMS: atom_id res chain seq x y z
N ASP A 1 -16.32 -3.27 18.03
CA ASP A 1 -17.20 -4.45 17.86
C ASP A 1 -16.70 -5.52 16.86
N LYS A 2 -15.39 -5.49 16.49
CA LYS A 2 -14.73 -6.48 15.61
C LYS A 2 -15.03 -7.94 16.04
N TYR A 3 -15.03 -8.23 17.32
CA TYR A 3 -15.32 -9.58 17.87
C TYR A 3 -16.76 -10.09 17.65
N LYS A 4 -17.75 -9.21 17.44
CA LYS A 4 -19.11 -9.63 17.13
C LYS A 4 -19.32 -10.01 15.67
N LEU A 5 -18.56 -9.38 14.79
CA LEU A 5 -18.54 -9.71 13.35
C LEU A 5 -17.87 -11.07 13.11
N LEU A 6 -16.72 -11.33 13.76
CA LEU A 6 -16.00 -12.61 13.68
C LEU A 6 -16.85 -13.83 14.08
N LYS A 7 -17.84 -13.67 14.97
CA LYS A 7 -18.75 -14.76 15.37
C LYS A 7 -19.79 -15.15 14.33
N ARG A 8 -20.00 -14.33 13.30
CA ARG A 8 -20.99 -14.56 12.22
C ARG A 8 -20.38 -15.08 10.94
N LEU A 9 -19.04 -15.11 10.86
CA LEU A 9 -18.31 -15.60 9.70
C LEU A 9 -18.18 -17.13 9.76
N ASP A 10 -18.19 -17.76 8.60
CA ASP A 10 -17.87 -19.15 8.42
C ASP A 10 -16.44 -19.44 8.87
N LYS A 11 -16.11 -20.72 9.08
CA LYS A 11 -14.81 -21.11 9.64
C LYS A 11 -13.64 -20.67 8.77
N GLU A 12 -13.78 -20.76 7.46
CA GLU A 12 -12.79 -20.37 6.44
C GLU A 12 -12.56 -18.86 6.43
N ALA A 13 -13.61 -18.05 6.31
CA ALA A 13 -13.54 -16.61 6.39
C ALA A 13 -12.99 -16.08 7.74
N LYS A 14 -13.16 -16.86 8.81
CA LYS A 14 -12.61 -16.52 10.12
C LYS A 14 -11.11 -16.75 10.20
N GLU A 15 -10.59 -17.81 9.58
CA GLU A 15 -9.16 -18.10 9.49
C GLU A 15 -8.46 -17.04 8.62
N ASP A 16 -9.08 -16.62 7.52
CA ASP A 16 -8.59 -15.55 6.65
C ASP A 16 -8.50 -14.21 7.37
N VAL A 17 -9.57 -13.81 8.04
CA VAL A 17 -9.57 -12.55 8.82
C VAL A 17 -8.55 -12.63 9.98
N GLN A 18 -8.36 -13.77 10.61
CA GLN A 18 -7.34 -13.92 11.65
C GLN A 18 -5.93 -13.81 11.08
N LYS A 19 -5.70 -14.31 9.87
CA LYS A 19 -4.42 -14.18 9.17
C LYS A 19 -4.15 -12.70 8.85
N LEU A 20 -5.11 -11.97 8.29
CA LEU A 20 -4.99 -10.55 7.99
C LEU A 20 -4.71 -9.71 9.25
N LEU A 21 -5.37 -10.03 10.37
CA LEU A 21 -5.17 -9.36 11.66
C LEU A 21 -3.82 -9.69 12.33
N SER A 22 -3.04 -10.63 11.80
CA SER A 22 -1.72 -10.95 12.33
C SER A 22 -0.61 -10.06 11.77
N TYR A 23 -0.88 -9.32 10.69
CA TYR A 23 0.05 -8.36 10.11
C TYR A 23 -0.08 -6.98 10.80
N GLU A 24 0.98 -6.20 10.77
CA GLU A 24 0.94 -4.80 11.18
C GLU A 24 0.19 -3.96 10.13
N GLU A 25 -0.42 -2.84 10.52
CA GLU A 25 -1.27 -2.02 9.64
C GLU A 25 -0.47 -1.42 8.47
N ASP A 26 0.85 -1.23 8.62
CA ASP A 26 1.77 -0.73 7.60
C ASP A 26 2.37 -1.81 6.68
N GLN A 27 1.99 -3.10 6.85
CA GLN A 27 2.48 -4.21 6.05
C GLN A 27 1.51 -4.57 4.90
N ILE A 28 2.07 -4.96 3.76
CA ILE A 28 1.33 -5.44 2.57
C ILE A 28 0.32 -6.55 2.91
N GLY A 29 0.71 -7.46 3.81
CA GLY A 29 -0.15 -8.58 4.22
C GLY A 29 -1.47 -8.16 4.88
N SER A 30 -1.57 -6.93 5.44
CA SER A 30 -2.81 -6.42 6.05
C SER A 30 -3.88 -6.06 5.02
N CYS A 31 -3.49 -5.77 3.78
CA CYS A 31 -4.35 -5.26 2.70
C CYS A 31 -4.63 -6.28 1.61
N MET A 32 -4.03 -7.48 1.66
CA MET A 32 -4.21 -8.52 0.64
C MET A 32 -5.58 -9.20 0.71
N THR A 33 -6.02 -9.74 -0.42
CA THR A 33 -7.21 -10.60 -0.53
C THR A 33 -6.85 -12.02 -0.95
N ASN A 34 -7.69 -13.00 -0.57
CA ASN A 34 -7.57 -14.40 -1.01
C ASN A 34 -8.41 -14.69 -2.27
N ASN A 35 -8.95 -13.67 -2.91
CA ASN A 35 -9.80 -13.78 -4.08
C ASN A 35 -8.99 -13.89 -5.37
N TYR A 36 -8.33 -15.03 -5.61
CA TYR A 36 -7.49 -15.27 -6.77
C TYR A 36 -7.53 -16.73 -7.25
N ILE A 37 -7.15 -16.94 -8.51
CA ILE A 37 -7.12 -18.26 -9.15
C ILE A 37 -5.69 -18.76 -9.29
N VAL A 38 -5.48 -20.03 -8.92
CA VAL A 38 -4.17 -20.70 -9.01
C VAL A 38 -4.24 -21.89 -9.97
N VAL A 39 -3.21 -22.00 -10.81
CA VAL A 39 -3.01 -23.09 -11.76
C VAL A 39 -1.61 -23.65 -11.61
N ARG A 40 -1.43 -24.94 -11.81
CA ARG A 40 -0.10 -25.57 -11.81
C ARG A 40 0.59 -25.37 -13.16
N ASN A 41 1.91 -25.27 -13.14
CA ASN A 41 2.71 -25.09 -14.34
C ASN A 41 2.86 -26.33 -15.22
N ASP A 42 2.50 -27.52 -14.71
CA ASP A 42 2.64 -28.82 -15.36
C ASP A 42 1.35 -29.32 -16.03
N VAL A 43 0.30 -28.49 -16.05
CA VAL A 43 -0.99 -28.84 -16.67
C VAL A 43 -1.08 -28.39 -18.13
N THR A 44 -2.03 -28.96 -18.86
CA THR A 44 -2.35 -28.52 -20.24
C THR A 44 -3.23 -27.27 -20.25
N ILE A 45 -3.28 -26.55 -21.39
CA ILE A 45 -4.19 -25.42 -21.62
C ILE A 45 -5.64 -25.77 -21.26
N ARG A 46 -6.08 -26.97 -21.66
CA ARG A 46 -7.44 -27.45 -21.37
C ARG A 46 -7.70 -27.65 -19.87
N GLU A 47 -6.74 -28.18 -19.16
CA GLU A 47 -6.84 -28.38 -17.70
C GLU A 47 -6.77 -27.04 -16.96
N ALA A 48 -5.92 -26.10 -17.40
CA ALA A 48 -5.88 -24.75 -16.89
C ALA A 48 -7.22 -24.03 -17.05
N MET A 49 -7.82 -24.10 -18.24
CA MET A 49 -9.15 -23.55 -18.51
C MET A 49 -10.24 -24.23 -17.66
N SER A 50 -10.16 -25.56 -17.47
CA SER A 50 -11.10 -26.28 -16.61
C SER A 50 -10.98 -25.86 -15.14
N THR A 51 -9.75 -25.60 -14.67
CA THR A 51 -9.48 -25.10 -13.31
C THR A 51 -10.02 -23.70 -13.13
N LEU A 52 -9.80 -22.82 -14.11
CA LEU A 52 -10.40 -21.47 -14.13
C LEU A 52 -11.93 -21.53 -13.99
N VAL A 53 -12.60 -22.31 -14.85
CA VAL A 53 -14.07 -22.40 -14.84
C VAL A 53 -14.61 -22.92 -13.51
N LYS A 54 -13.90 -23.84 -12.85
CA LYS A 54 -14.30 -24.34 -11.51
C LYS A 54 -14.14 -23.30 -10.42
N GLN A 55 -13.04 -22.54 -10.45
CA GLN A 55 -12.74 -21.55 -9.41
C GLN A 55 -13.46 -20.21 -9.65
N ALA A 56 -13.79 -19.86 -10.89
CA ALA A 56 -14.48 -18.62 -11.24
C ALA A 56 -15.88 -18.46 -10.62
N GLY A 57 -16.46 -19.54 -10.08
CA GLY A 57 -17.72 -19.45 -9.33
C GLY A 57 -17.54 -18.95 -7.88
N GLU A 58 -16.33 -18.99 -7.36
CA GLU A 58 -15.97 -18.65 -5.98
C GLU A 58 -15.09 -17.40 -5.89
N HIS A 59 -14.45 -17.01 -7.01
CA HIS A 59 -13.53 -15.90 -7.10
C HIS A 59 -13.98 -14.89 -8.16
N ASP A 60 -14.00 -13.60 -7.81
CA ASP A 60 -14.36 -12.51 -8.74
C ASP A 60 -13.17 -12.05 -9.57
N ASN A 61 -11.93 -12.16 -9.04
CA ASN A 61 -10.72 -11.79 -9.76
C ASN A 61 -10.25 -12.95 -10.65
N ILE A 62 -10.70 -12.94 -11.90
CA ILE A 62 -10.42 -13.99 -12.89
C ILE A 62 -9.49 -13.52 -14.02
N GLN A 63 -9.10 -12.24 -14.07
CA GLN A 63 -8.34 -11.67 -15.17
C GLN A 63 -6.91 -12.21 -15.20
N THR A 64 -6.31 -12.43 -14.03
CA THR A 64 -4.97 -12.97 -13.85
C THR A 64 -5.03 -14.32 -13.15
N LEU A 65 -4.44 -15.34 -13.75
CA LEU A 65 -4.26 -16.65 -13.14
C LEU A 65 -2.81 -16.79 -12.66
N TYR A 66 -2.64 -17.09 -11.39
CA TYR A 66 -1.30 -17.29 -10.82
C TYR A 66 -0.83 -18.72 -10.99
N VAL A 67 0.43 -18.86 -11.37
CA VAL A 67 1.01 -20.17 -11.68
C VAL A 67 1.97 -20.57 -10.57
N ILE A 68 1.81 -21.81 -10.09
CA ILE A 68 2.70 -22.42 -9.10
C ILE A 68 3.35 -23.69 -9.65
N ASP A 69 4.52 -24.00 -9.11
CA ASP A 69 5.21 -25.26 -9.39
C ASP A 69 4.66 -26.46 -8.56
N GLU A 70 5.27 -27.62 -8.68
CA GLU A 70 4.93 -28.84 -7.93
C GLU A 70 5.08 -28.67 -6.40
N ASN A 71 5.92 -27.72 -5.95
CA ASN A 71 6.17 -27.43 -4.54
C ASN A 71 5.25 -26.33 -3.99
N GLY A 72 4.40 -25.75 -4.84
CA GLY A 72 3.54 -24.62 -4.51
C GLY A 72 4.26 -23.26 -4.53
N ILE A 73 5.45 -23.20 -5.16
CA ILE A 73 6.22 -21.96 -5.31
C ILE A 73 5.67 -21.18 -6.50
N PHE A 74 5.56 -19.87 -6.36
CA PHE A 74 5.14 -18.97 -7.43
C PHE A 74 6.10 -19.05 -8.62
N ALA A 75 5.56 -19.32 -9.80
CA ALA A 75 6.31 -19.48 -11.04
C ALA A 75 6.02 -18.40 -12.07
N GLY A 76 4.95 -17.62 -11.91
CA GLY A 76 4.54 -16.58 -12.83
C GLY A 76 3.02 -16.40 -12.86
N ALA A 77 2.54 -15.65 -13.86
CA ALA A 77 1.11 -15.42 -14.06
C ALA A 77 0.71 -15.60 -15.53
N ILE A 78 -0.56 -15.84 -15.77
CA ILE A 78 -1.17 -15.95 -17.10
C ILE A 78 -2.32 -14.96 -17.16
N ASP A 79 -2.33 -14.11 -18.19
CA ASP A 79 -3.49 -13.28 -18.51
C ASP A 79 -4.63 -14.17 -19.05
N LEU A 80 -5.84 -13.95 -18.56
CA LEU A 80 -7.04 -14.64 -19.02
C LEU A 80 -7.18 -14.55 -20.55
N LYS A 81 -6.86 -13.42 -21.14
CA LYS A 81 -6.89 -13.21 -22.59
C LYS A 81 -5.97 -14.19 -23.32
N ASP A 82 -4.74 -14.37 -22.82
CA ASP A 82 -3.77 -15.26 -23.45
C ASP A 82 -4.21 -16.74 -23.33
N LEU A 83 -4.79 -17.12 -22.18
CA LEU A 83 -5.37 -18.44 -21.99
C LEU A 83 -6.57 -18.70 -22.92
N ILE A 84 -7.41 -17.68 -23.18
CA ILE A 84 -8.56 -17.78 -24.11
C ILE A 84 -8.11 -17.93 -25.58
N ILE A 85 -7.01 -17.24 -25.95
CA ILE A 85 -6.48 -17.25 -27.32
C ILE A 85 -5.67 -18.54 -27.59
N ALA A 86 -5.06 -19.11 -26.57
CA ALA A 86 -4.25 -20.32 -26.66
C ALA A 86 -5.06 -21.51 -27.21
N ARG A 87 -4.41 -22.31 -28.03
CA ARG A 87 -5.00 -23.52 -28.61
C ARG A 87 -4.68 -24.74 -27.74
N GLU A 88 -5.51 -25.77 -27.83
CA GLU A 88 -5.37 -27.01 -27.04
C GLU A 88 -3.98 -27.69 -27.20
N HIS A 89 -3.29 -27.43 -28.30
CA HIS A 89 -1.97 -28.01 -28.60
C HIS A 89 -0.80 -27.11 -28.23
N ASP A 90 -1.07 -25.88 -27.79
CA ASP A 90 -0.03 -24.95 -27.36
C ASP A 90 0.52 -25.37 -26.00
N ASN A 91 1.77 -25.02 -25.73
CA ASN A 91 2.37 -25.30 -24.43
C ASN A 91 2.00 -24.19 -23.45
N LEU A 92 1.48 -24.55 -22.27
CA LEU A 92 1.14 -23.58 -21.21
C LEU A 92 2.34 -22.70 -20.83
N GLN A 93 3.56 -23.25 -20.87
CA GLN A 93 4.79 -22.54 -20.55
C GLN A 93 5.03 -21.32 -21.45
N ASP A 94 4.53 -21.32 -22.68
CA ASP A 94 4.76 -20.25 -23.65
C ASP A 94 3.89 -19.01 -23.34
N ILE A 95 2.85 -19.16 -22.54
CA ILE A 95 1.94 -18.07 -22.13
C ILE A 95 2.12 -17.65 -20.68
N ILE A 96 3.04 -18.29 -19.93
CA ILE A 96 3.38 -17.90 -18.56
C ILE A 96 4.33 -16.72 -18.58
N SER A 97 3.93 -15.59 -18.00
CA SER A 97 4.81 -14.46 -17.70
C SER A 97 5.62 -14.76 -16.44
N SER A 98 6.88 -15.17 -16.61
CA SER A 98 7.79 -15.49 -15.49
C SER A 98 8.38 -14.25 -14.82
N SER A 99 8.31 -13.08 -15.47
CA SER A 99 8.81 -11.80 -14.97
C SER A 99 7.68 -10.97 -14.32
N TYR A 100 6.65 -11.63 -13.84
CA TYR A 100 5.51 -10.96 -13.22
C TYR A 100 5.94 -10.31 -11.88
N PRO A 101 5.59 -9.04 -11.62
CA PRO A 101 5.95 -8.36 -10.38
C PRO A 101 5.25 -8.98 -9.18
N TYR A 102 5.88 -8.94 -8.03
CA TYR A 102 5.35 -9.45 -6.76
C TYR A 102 5.90 -8.64 -5.59
N VAL A 103 5.21 -8.72 -4.45
CA VAL A 103 5.63 -8.15 -3.16
C VAL A 103 5.57 -9.22 -2.07
N TYR A 104 6.26 -8.98 -0.92
CA TYR A 104 6.20 -9.93 0.20
C TYR A 104 5.22 -9.46 1.28
N GLU A 105 4.59 -10.42 1.97
CA GLU A 105 3.55 -10.19 2.97
C GLU A 105 3.99 -9.31 4.16
N HIS A 106 5.29 -9.33 4.51
CA HIS A 106 5.85 -8.56 5.63
C HIS A 106 6.58 -7.28 5.19
N GLU A 107 6.62 -6.97 3.91
CA GLU A 107 7.16 -5.69 3.44
C GLU A 107 6.23 -4.55 3.83
N LYS A 108 6.82 -3.38 4.07
CA LYS A 108 6.05 -2.16 4.33
C LYS A 108 5.47 -1.60 3.05
N ILE A 109 4.27 -1.05 3.15
CA ILE A 109 3.58 -0.41 2.02
C ILE A 109 4.47 0.68 1.42
N SER A 110 5.07 1.54 2.27
CA SER A 110 5.98 2.62 1.83
C SER A 110 7.22 2.13 1.07
N GLU A 111 7.74 0.93 1.36
CA GLU A 111 8.89 0.34 0.67
C GLU A 111 8.51 -0.24 -0.70
N CYS A 112 7.24 -0.61 -0.88
CA CYS A 112 6.72 -1.18 -2.12
C CYS A 112 6.13 -0.14 -3.09
N MET A 113 6.10 1.15 -2.71
CA MET A 113 5.43 2.23 -3.48
C MET A 113 5.91 2.32 -4.93
N GLU A 114 7.21 2.11 -5.21
CA GLU A 114 7.75 2.13 -6.56
C GLU A 114 7.12 1.01 -7.43
N ILE A 115 7.04 -0.21 -6.89
CA ILE A 115 6.42 -1.36 -7.58
C ILE A 115 4.93 -1.14 -7.75
N LEU A 116 4.26 -0.60 -6.72
CA LEU A 116 2.81 -0.38 -6.72
C LEU A 116 2.39 0.76 -7.66
N THR A 117 3.23 1.78 -7.83
CA THR A 117 2.93 2.95 -8.68
C THR A 117 3.22 2.68 -10.15
N ASP A 118 4.30 1.94 -10.47
CA ASP A 118 4.70 1.62 -11.84
C ASP A 118 3.94 0.42 -12.44
N TYR A 119 2.92 -0.05 -11.74
CA TYR A 119 2.20 -1.25 -12.04
C TYR A 119 1.14 -1.05 -13.15
N GLU A 120 1.16 -1.92 -14.18
CA GLU A 120 0.25 -1.88 -15.34
C GLU A 120 -0.75 -3.04 -15.39
N GLU A 121 -0.65 -4.01 -14.46
CA GLU A 121 -1.43 -5.24 -14.47
C GLU A 121 -2.70 -5.13 -13.59
N ASP A 122 -3.62 -6.10 -13.64
CA ASP A 122 -4.88 -6.06 -12.87
C ASP A 122 -4.72 -6.39 -11.38
N SER A 123 -3.67 -7.13 -11.02
CA SER A 123 -3.39 -7.51 -9.62
C SER A 123 -1.95 -7.96 -9.42
N ILE A 124 -1.41 -7.76 -8.20
CA ILE A 124 -0.04 -8.15 -7.80
C ILE A 124 -0.12 -9.30 -6.78
N PRO A 125 0.62 -10.42 -6.98
CA PRO A 125 0.70 -11.47 -5.98
C PRO A 125 1.55 -11.05 -4.78
N VAL A 126 1.03 -11.35 -3.60
CA VAL A 126 1.72 -11.22 -2.32
C VAL A 126 2.31 -12.58 -1.94
N LEU A 127 3.60 -12.63 -1.74
CA LEU A 127 4.31 -13.88 -1.48
C LEU A 127 4.77 -13.98 -0.02
N THR A 128 4.82 -15.22 0.48
CA THR A 128 5.53 -15.56 1.71
C THR A 128 7.04 -15.56 1.49
N GLN A 129 7.84 -15.62 2.56
CA GLN A 129 9.29 -15.77 2.48
C GLN A 129 9.72 -17.05 1.71
N ASP A 130 8.89 -18.09 1.74
CA ASP A 130 9.09 -19.34 0.97
C ASP A 130 8.65 -19.22 -0.50
N LYS A 131 8.34 -18.01 -0.98
CA LYS A 131 7.84 -17.73 -2.33
C LYS A 131 6.52 -18.41 -2.70
N LYS A 132 5.69 -18.72 -1.72
CA LYS A 132 4.32 -19.20 -1.93
C LYS A 132 3.37 -18.02 -1.96
N ILE A 133 2.26 -18.14 -2.68
CA ILE A 133 1.27 -17.09 -2.73
C ILE A 133 0.52 -17.02 -1.38
N ALA A 134 0.59 -15.89 -0.72
CA ALA A 134 -0.12 -15.60 0.53
C ALA A 134 -1.49 -14.97 0.26
N GLY A 135 -1.59 -14.15 -0.80
CA GLY A 135 -2.76 -13.44 -1.25
C GLY A 135 -2.43 -12.60 -2.47
N ILE A 136 -3.30 -11.68 -2.83
CA ILE A 136 -3.07 -10.71 -3.91
C ILE A 136 -3.49 -9.31 -3.47
N LEU A 137 -2.95 -8.29 -4.13
CA LEU A 137 -3.47 -6.92 -4.16
C LEU A 137 -4.15 -6.68 -5.49
N THR A 138 -5.39 -6.22 -5.48
CA THR A 138 -6.09 -5.82 -6.72
C THR A 138 -5.72 -4.39 -7.11
N SER A 139 -5.98 -3.99 -8.35
CA SER A 139 -5.75 -2.61 -8.80
C SER A 139 -6.48 -1.56 -7.95
N SER A 140 -7.67 -1.88 -7.43
CA SER A 140 -8.41 -1.01 -6.51
C SER A 140 -7.71 -0.86 -5.16
N ASP A 141 -7.20 -1.96 -4.60
CA ASP A 141 -6.45 -1.94 -3.33
C ASP A 141 -5.15 -1.14 -3.49
N ILE A 142 -4.46 -1.30 -4.63
CA ILE A 142 -3.23 -0.58 -4.95
C ILE A 142 -3.50 0.94 -5.05
N VAL A 143 -4.55 1.35 -5.75
CA VAL A 143 -4.91 2.78 -5.86
C VAL A 143 -5.22 3.37 -4.48
N GLU A 144 -5.96 2.66 -3.62
CA GLU A 144 -6.27 3.09 -2.25
C GLU A 144 -4.99 3.23 -1.43
N LEU A 145 -4.09 2.24 -1.46
CA LEU A 145 -2.81 2.28 -0.74
C LEU A 145 -1.89 3.42 -1.19
N VAL A 146 -1.82 3.66 -2.50
CA VAL A 146 -1.01 4.76 -3.06
C VAL A 146 -1.59 6.12 -2.67
N ASP A 147 -2.93 6.27 -2.69
CA ASP A 147 -3.61 7.51 -2.30
C ASP A 147 -3.39 7.82 -0.81
N ASP A 148 -3.54 6.82 0.06
CA ASP A 148 -3.33 6.94 1.51
C ASP A 148 -1.87 7.33 1.84
N GLU A 149 -0.87 6.66 1.26
CA GLU A 149 0.55 6.98 1.49
C GLU A 149 0.91 8.38 0.97
N MET A 150 0.39 8.78 -0.21
CA MET A 150 0.59 10.13 -0.73
C MET A 150 -0.09 11.18 0.16
N GLY A 151 -1.29 10.89 0.66
CA GLY A 151 -2.03 11.75 1.60
C GLY A 151 -1.23 11.97 2.89
N ASP A 152 -0.69 10.92 3.47
CA ASP A 152 0.16 10.99 4.66
C ASP A 152 1.44 11.80 4.43
N ASP A 153 2.07 11.67 3.27
CA ASP A 153 3.26 12.45 2.93
C ASP A 153 2.94 13.93 2.74
N TYR A 154 1.82 14.27 2.11
CA TYR A 154 1.33 15.66 2.06
C TYR A 154 0.99 16.20 3.45
N ALA A 155 0.38 15.40 4.30
CA ALA A 155 0.09 15.78 5.68
C ALA A 155 1.36 16.09 6.47
N LYS A 156 2.40 15.27 6.35
CA LYS A 156 3.72 15.48 6.96
C LYS A 156 4.38 16.79 6.46
N LEU A 157 4.28 17.08 5.15
CA LEU A 157 4.76 18.34 4.58
C LEU A 157 3.99 19.57 5.13
N ALA A 158 2.70 19.41 5.43
CA ALA A 158 1.87 20.44 6.08
C ALA A 158 2.09 20.53 7.59
N GLY A 159 3.01 19.76 8.17
CA GLY A 159 3.31 19.73 9.60
C GLY A 159 2.32 18.92 10.43
N LEU A 160 1.59 18.00 9.80
CA LEU A 160 0.73 17.03 10.45
C LEU A 160 1.51 15.72 10.68
N THR A 161 1.06 14.90 11.61
CA THR A 161 1.64 13.57 11.83
C THR A 161 1.01 12.52 10.92
N GLU A 162 -0.24 12.74 10.49
CA GLU A 162 -1.04 11.87 9.63
C GLU A 162 -2.07 12.72 8.88
N GLU A 163 -2.68 12.19 7.83
CA GLU A 163 -3.78 12.83 7.11
C GLU A 163 -4.98 13.11 8.04
N GLU A 164 -5.66 14.23 7.84
CA GLU A 164 -6.87 14.61 8.59
C GLU A 164 -8.12 14.05 7.90
N ASP A 165 -8.86 13.19 8.56
CA ASP A 165 -10.21 12.82 8.12
C ASP A 165 -11.19 13.97 8.41
N LEU A 166 -12.02 14.32 7.42
CA LEU A 166 -13.04 15.37 7.52
C LEU A 166 -14.07 15.13 8.65
N ASN A 167 -14.20 13.90 9.13
CA ASN A 167 -15.12 13.50 10.17
C ASN A 167 -14.47 13.34 11.56
N GLU A 168 -13.18 13.63 11.69
CA GLU A 168 -12.46 13.47 12.96
C GLU A 168 -12.92 14.46 14.03
N PRO A 169 -12.99 14.02 15.31
CA PRO A 169 -13.20 14.92 16.44
C PRO A 169 -12.05 15.95 16.53
N THR A 170 -12.38 17.21 16.75
CA THR A 170 -11.40 18.33 16.82
C THR A 170 -10.21 18.07 17.76
N ILE A 171 -10.39 17.27 18.82
CA ILE A 171 -9.32 16.93 19.77
C ILE A 171 -8.26 16.00 19.12
N VAL A 172 -8.67 15.11 18.22
CA VAL A 172 -7.74 14.20 17.51
C VAL A 172 -6.92 14.99 16.50
N SER A 173 -7.57 15.84 15.70
CA SER A 173 -6.94 16.76 14.77
C SER A 173 -5.94 17.71 15.47
N MET A 174 -6.30 18.23 16.66
CA MET A 174 -5.35 19.03 17.47
C MET A 174 -4.11 18.24 17.90
N LYS A 175 -4.25 16.95 18.25
CA LYS A 175 -3.10 16.11 18.64
C LYS A 175 -2.15 15.86 17.48
N LYS A 176 -2.66 15.69 16.25
CA LYS A 176 -1.85 15.52 15.04
C LYS A 176 -0.99 16.76 14.74
N ARG A 177 -1.48 17.96 15.03
CA ARG A 177 -0.78 19.24 14.83
C ARG A 177 0.15 19.64 15.99
N LEU A 178 -0.11 19.16 17.18
CA LEU A 178 0.59 19.62 18.39
C LEU A 178 2.12 19.41 18.33
N PRO A 179 2.67 18.28 17.89
CA PRO A 179 4.12 18.07 17.81
C PRO A 179 4.81 19.13 16.93
N TRP A 180 4.22 19.42 15.77
CA TRP A 180 4.74 20.44 14.85
C TRP A 180 4.67 21.84 15.44
N LEU A 181 3.56 22.23 16.07
CA LEU A 181 3.40 23.51 16.72
C LEU A 181 4.41 23.72 17.86
N ILE A 182 4.70 22.66 18.63
CA ILE A 182 5.74 22.69 19.67
C ILE A 182 7.13 22.89 19.04
N ALA A 183 7.44 22.19 17.95
CA ALA A 183 8.71 22.36 17.24
C ALA A 183 8.87 23.80 16.72
N LEU A 184 7.82 24.36 16.11
CA LEU A 184 7.81 25.75 15.65
C LEU A 184 7.96 26.74 16.82
N LEU A 185 7.34 26.49 17.97
CA LEU A 185 7.49 27.32 19.15
C LEU A 185 8.96 27.37 19.62
N PHE A 186 9.61 26.24 19.73
CA PHE A 186 11.03 26.17 20.10
C PHE A 186 11.92 26.85 19.07
N LEU A 187 11.66 26.63 17.79
CA LEU A 187 12.38 27.27 16.70
C LEU A 187 12.21 28.79 16.76
N GLY A 188 10.99 29.30 16.97
CA GLY A 188 10.70 30.72 17.13
C GLY A 188 11.39 31.33 18.33
N MET A 189 11.44 30.61 19.46
CA MET A 189 12.21 31.05 20.65
C MET A 189 13.71 31.13 20.36
N ALA A 190 14.27 30.16 19.64
CA ALA A 190 15.68 30.18 19.28
C ALA A 190 16.01 31.37 18.36
N VAL A 191 15.20 31.56 17.31
CA VAL A 191 15.34 32.70 16.40
C VAL A 191 15.22 34.05 17.16
N SER A 192 14.20 34.19 18.01
CA SER A 192 13.99 35.37 18.82
C SER A 192 15.17 35.66 19.75
N SER A 193 15.78 34.61 20.34
CA SER A 193 16.97 34.75 21.20
C SER A 193 18.17 35.25 20.40
N VAL A 194 18.39 34.73 19.17
CA VAL A 194 19.47 35.21 18.30
C VAL A 194 19.25 36.67 17.90
N VAL A 195 18.02 37.01 17.47
CA VAL A 195 17.68 38.40 17.10
C VAL A 195 17.89 39.34 18.29
N GLY A 196 17.49 38.95 19.52
CA GLY A 196 17.68 39.72 20.73
C GLY A 196 19.16 40.02 21.06
N MET A 197 20.08 39.12 20.73
CA MET A 197 21.52 39.37 20.90
C MET A 197 22.05 40.51 19.99
N PHE A 198 21.39 40.73 18.88
CA PHE A 198 21.76 41.79 17.90
C PHE A 198 20.84 43.00 17.93
N GLU A 199 19.95 43.12 18.93
CA GLU A 199 18.94 44.17 19.03
C GLU A 199 19.55 45.58 18.97
N SER A 200 20.73 45.81 19.62
CA SER A 200 21.43 47.07 19.59
C SER A 200 21.95 47.48 18.20
N ILE A 201 22.23 46.50 17.33
CA ILE A 201 22.69 46.73 15.96
C ILE A 201 21.48 46.93 15.03
N VAL A 202 20.42 46.16 15.23
CA VAL A 202 19.17 46.27 14.46
C VAL A 202 18.47 47.59 14.70
N ALA A 203 18.50 48.13 15.92
CA ALA A 203 17.90 49.43 16.28
C ALA A 203 18.54 50.64 15.54
N VAL A 204 19.79 50.48 15.09
CA VAL A 204 20.49 51.55 14.35
C VAL A 204 20.12 51.57 12.86
N LEU A 205 19.58 50.50 12.33
CA LEU A 205 19.22 50.34 10.92
C LEU A 205 17.71 50.08 10.74
N PRO A 206 16.86 51.11 10.69
CA PRO A 206 15.40 50.96 10.57
C PRO A 206 14.96 50.11 9.37
N ILE A 207 15.77 50.08 8.32
CA ILE A 207 15.51 49.29 7.11
C ILE A 207 15.54 47.77 7.38
N VAL A 208 16.36 47.31 8.33
CA VAL A 208 16.47 45.91 8.73
C VAL A 208 15.18 45.42 9.42
N ILE A 209 14.53 46.31 10.19
CA ILE A 209 13.27 46.01 10.88
C ILE A 209 12.15 45.76 9.87
N CYS A 210 12.10 46.51 8.76
CA CYS A 210 11.13 46.28 7.69
C CYS A 210 11.35 44.94 6.98
N PHE A 211 12.61 44.53 6.74
CA PHE A 211 12.94 43.24 6.16
C PHE A 211 12.69 42.06 7.10
N GLN A 212 12.87 42.25 8.42
CA GLN A 212 12.60 41.20 9.42
C GLN A 212 11.14 40.76 9.40
N SER A 213 10.18 41.69 9.31
CA SER A 213 8.77 41.37 9.19
C SER A 213 8.48 40.56 7.93
N LEU A 214 9.07 40.93 6.81
CA LEU A 214 8.89 40.27 5.52
C LEU A 214 9.47 38.85 5.51
N VAL A 215 10.63 38.64 6.14
CA VAL A 215 11.25 37.31 6.24
C VAL A 215 10.44 36.38 7.17
N LEU A 216 9.89 36.89 8.27
CA LEU A 216 9.04 36.13 9.19
C LEU A 216 7.70 35.73 8.56
N ASP A 217 7.15 36.56 7.65
CA ASP A 217 5.90 36.23 6.93
C ASP A 217 6.11 35.23 5.77
N MET A 218 7.35 35.05 5.29
CA MET A 218 7.68 34.12 4.18
C MET A 218 8.27 32.81 4.64
N ALA A 219 8.58 32.62 5.92
CA ALA A 219 9.13 31.38 6.50
C ALA A 219 8.02 30.50 7.09
#